data_91120e8c722b3be855c7f42d9260e981
#
_entry.id   91120e8c722b3be855c7f42d9260e981
#
_cell.length_a   1.000
_cell.length_b   1.000
_cell.length_c   1.000
_cell.angle_alpha   90.00
_cell.angle_beta   90.00
_cell.angle_gamma   90.00
#
_symmetry.space_group_name_H-M   'P 1'
#
loop_
_entity.id
_entity.type
_entity.pdbx_description
1 polymer ?
#
loop_
_entity_poly.entity_id
_entity_poly.type
_entity_poly.pdbx_seq_one_letter_code
_entity_poly.pdbx_strand_id
1 'polypeptide(L)'
;FLIQKKDLCEILDLIYFWCLDLTQNKTRIEAFTDSCDTIYRWYKTLSMQAYKIMINLSPRKIGGIGHVVEIDESKFSKRKYNIGRNIRSPWVVGGIDILTGDVFFTEVFFRNKETLSRVLLENVEYGTTIITDCWAGYVNLEELGFLHLTVNHSENFVDPFTGANTQAIENRWSIYKRKFRSRYITCNSELPYYFAEFIFKSKFKENSFEQIMRNLNKFE
;
A
#
# COMPACT_ATOMS: atom_id res chain seq x y z
N PHE A 1 10.74 5.40 24.68
CA PHE A 1 10.33 4.33 25.64
C PHE A 1 10.72 2.92 25.22
N LEU A 2 10.82 2.58 23.93
CA LEU A 2 11.24 1.24 23.45
C LEU A 2 12.78 1.07 23.45
N ILE A 3 13.52 2.15 23.31
CA ILE A 3 14.99 2.16 23.15
C ILE A 3 15.71 1.85 24.48
N GLN A 4 15.11 2.12 25.62
CA GLN A 4 15.76 2.04 26.94
C GLN A 4 16.10 0.63 27.44
N LYS A 5 15.74 -0.45 26.72
CA LYS A 5 15.95 -1.84 27.19
C LYS A 5 16.76 -2.73 26.23
N LYS A 6 17.18 -2.20 25.07
CA LYS A 6 17.95 -2.96 24.07
C LYS A 6 19.26 -2.26 23.77
N ASP A 7 20.29 -3.02 23.50
CA ASP A 7 21.54 -2.45 23.04
C ASP A 7 21.45 -1.95 21.60
N LEU A 8 22.44 -1.19 21.16
CA LEU A 8 22.44 -0.58 19.83
C LEU A 8 22.47 -1.65 18.72
N CYS A 9 23.20 -2.75 18.94
CA CYS A 9 23.30 -3.83 17.96
C CYS A 9 21.94 -4.51 17.76
N GLU A 10 21.24 -4.83 18.85
CA GLU A 10 19.90 -5.42 18.80
C GLU A 10 18.90 -4.50 18.05
N ILE A 11 19.02 -3.18 18.24
CA ILE A 11 18.17 -2.21 17.56
C ILE A 11 18.46 -2.20 16.06
N LEU A 12 19.72 -2.19 15.67
CA LEU A 12 20.13 -2.22 14.27
C LEU A 12 19.68 -3.51 13.57
N ASP A 13 19.81 -4.65 14.24
CA ASP A 13 19.34 -5.94 13.73
C ASP A 13 17.84 -5.94 13.50
N LEU A 14 17.04 -5.42 14.44
CA LEU A 14 15.59 -5.33 14.29
C LEU A 14 15.19 -4.45 13.11
N ILE A 15 15.85 -3.31 12.91
CA ILE A 15 15.62 -2.43 11.76
C ILE A 15 16.00 -3.15 10.46
N TYR A 16 17.12 -3.84 10.45
CA TYR A 16 17.60 -4.57 9.28
C TYR A 16 16.66 -5.71 8.89
N PHE A 17 16.24 -6.53 9.87
CA PHE A 17 15.27 -7.61 9.64
C PHE A 17 13.91 -7.10 9.13
N TRP A 18 13.46 -5.94 9.66
CA TRP A 18 12.25 -5.30 9.15
C TRP A 18 12.43 -4.84 7.69
N CYS A 19 13.57 -4.25 7.33
CA CYS A 19 13.88 -3.84 5.95
C CYS A 19 13.91 -5.03 4.99
N LEU A 20 14.39 -6.20 5.44
CA LEU A 20 14.41 -7.45 4.67
C LEU A 20 13.05 -8.15 4.55
N ASP A 21 11.97 -7.54 5.06
CA ASP A 21 10.64 -8.17 5.10
C ASP A 21 10.58 -9.51 5.86
N LEU A 22 11.47 -9.75 6.82
CA LEU A 22 11.37 -10.93 7.65
C LEU A 22 10.02 -10.93 8.38
N THR A 23 9.41 -12.11 8.49
CA THR A 23 8.18 -12.23 9.29
C THR A 23 8.50 -12.03 10.76
N GLN A 24 7.56 -11.48 11.54
CA GLN A 24 7.76 -11.24 12.98
C GLN A 24 8.23 -12.50 13.73
N ASN A 25 7.76 -13.67 13.32
CA ASN A 25 8.16 -14.93 13.93
C ASN A 25 9.63 -15.28 13.60
N LYS A 26 10.07 -15.10 12.36
CA LYS A 26 11.48 -15.29 11.99
C LYS A 26 12.38 -14.28 12.71
N THR A 27 11.98 -13.01 12.73
CA THR A 27 12.72 -11.96 13.44
C THR A 27 12.86 -12.26 14.92
N ARG A 28 11.83 -12.84 15.57
CA ARG A 28 11.89 -13.24 16.96
C ARG A 28 12.99 -14.29 17.21
N ILE A 29 13.11 -15.24 16.30
CA ILE A 29 14.14 -16.31 16.38
C ILE A 29 15.53 -15.71 16.16
N GLU A 30 15.73 -14.93 15.09
CA GLU A 30 17.03 -14.35 14.74
C GLU A 30 17.50 -13.29 15.76
N ALA A 31 16.58 -12.53 16.33
CA ALA A 31 16.90 -11.54 17.36
C ALA A 31 17.03 -12.14 18.78
N PHE A 32 16.99 -13.46 18.92
CA PHE A 32 17.08 -14.17 20.20
C PHE A 32 16.15 -13.59 21.28
N THR A 33 14.94 -13.18 20.91
CA THR A 33 13.96 -12.63 21.86
C THR A 33 12.75 -13.54 22.00
N ASP A 34 12.33 -13.78 23.24
CA ASP A 34 11.15 -14.61 23.52
C ASP A 34 9.83 -13.83 23.40
N SER A 35 9.90 -12.50 23.35
CA SER A 35 8.73 -11.64 23.36
C SER A 35 8.21 -11.32 21.95
N CYS A 36 7.08 -11.92 21.58
CA CYS A 36 6.34 -11.56 20.37
C CYS A 36 5.86 -10.10 20.39
N ASP A 37 5.47 -9.60 21.57
CA ASP A 37 5.00 -8.23 21.77
C ASP A 37 6.09 -7.19 21.46
N THR A 38 7.33 -7.49 21.85
CA THR A 38 8.49 -6.64 21.54
C THR A 38 8.66 -6.48 20.02
N ILE A 39 8.66 -7.59 19.28
CA ILE A 39 8.81 -7.56 17.80
C ILE A 39 7.63 -6.84 17.15
N TYR A 40 6.40 -7.09 17.60
CA TYR A 40 5.21 -6.40 17.10
C TYR A 40 5.33 -4.88 17.29
N ARG A 41 5.71 -4.40 18.47
CA ARG A 41 5.88 -2.97 18.76
C ARG A 41 6.95 -2.33 17.90
N TRP A 42 8.11 -2.99 17.73
CA TRP A 42 9.17 -2.49 16.85
C TRP A 42 8.70 -2.40 15.39
N TYR A 43 8.07 -3.42 14.87
CA TYR A 43 7.55 -3.42 13.50
C TYR A 43 6.51 -2.32 13.30
N LYS A 44 5.61 -2.14 14.26
CA LYS A 44 4.64 -1.05 14.23
C LYS A 44 5.32 0.32 14.23
N THR A 45 6.30 0.54 15.10
CA THR A 45 7.07 1.79 15.18
C THR A 45 7.79 2.08 13.86
N LEU A 46 8.42 1.08 13.25
CA LEU A 46 9.12 1.24 11.97
C LEU A 46 8.13 1.51 10.82
N SER A 47 6.96 0.88 10.81
CA SER A 47 5.91 1.19 9.83
C SER A 47 5.38 2.61 9.98
N MET A 48 5.21 3.09 11.24
CA MET A 48 4.85 4.49 11.52
C MET A 48 5.95 5.46 11.07
N GLN A 49 7.23 5.09 11.23
CA GLN A 49 8.35 5.91 10.75
C GLN A 49 8.39 5.96 9.22
N ALA A 50 8.18 4.82 8.54
CA ALA A 50 8.05 4.80 7.09
C ALA A 50 6.92 5.73 6.62
N TYR A 51 5.77 5.74 7.31
CA TYR A 51 4.67 6.64 7.04
C TYR A 51 5.08 8.12 7.16
N LYS A 52 5.77 8.51 8.25
CA LYS A 52 6.28 9.87 8.41
C LYS A 52 7.27 10.26 7.31
N ILE A 53 8.18 9.37 6.93
CA ILE A 53 9.12 9.60 5.84
C ILE A 53 8.38 9.81 4.53
N MET A 54 7.41 8.97 4.22
CA MET A 54 6.65 9.06 2.97
C MET A 54 5.83 10.35 2.88
N ILE A 55 5.21 10.81 3.95
CA ILE A 55 4.51 12.11 3.99
C ILE A 55 5.49 13.26 3.74
N ASN A 56 6.67 13.24 4.38
CA ASN A 56 7.66 14.32 4.24
C ASN A 56 8.30 14.38 2.85
N LEU A 57 8.28 13.29 2.10
CA LEU A 57 8.81 13.25 0.72
C LEU A 57 7.90 13.94 -0.31
N SER A 58 6.80 14.54 0.13
CA SER A 58 5.68 15.07 -0.65
C SER A 58 5.01 13.99 -1.51
N PRO A 59 3.72 13.82 -1.40
CA PRO A 59 3.00 12.89 -2.26
C PRO A 59 3.11 13.40 -3.70
N ARG A 60 4.01 12.83 -4.48
CA ARG A 60 3.96 13.02 -5.92
C ARG A 60 2.79 12.21 -6.42
N LYS A 61 1.89 12.86 -7.14
CA LYS A 61 0.91 12.15 -7.92
C LYS A 61 1.65 11.20 -8.86
N ILE A 62 1.05 10.06 -9.15
CA ILE A 62 1.59 9.11 -10.12
C ILE A 62 1.03 9.40 -11.51
N GLY A 63 1.68 8.91 -12.55
CA GLY A 63 1.25 9.10 -13.92
C GLY A 63 1.81 10.35 -14.58
N GLY A 64 1.04 10.93 -15.47
CA GLY A 64 1.36 12.06 -16.32
C GLY A 64 1.10 11.75 -17.79
N ILE A 65 1.40 12.70 -18.67
CA ILE A 65 1.21 12.53 -20.12
C ILE A 65 2.10 11.37 -20.62
N GLY A 66 1.51 10.42 -21.32
CA GLY A 66 2.19 9.22 -21.82
C GLY A 66 2.34 8.09 -20.80
N HIS A 67 1.91 8.30 -19.56
CA HIS A 67 1.85 7.25 -18.54
C HIS A 67 0.50 6.54 -18.53
N VAL A 68 0.52 5.30 -18.09
CA VAL A 68 -0.67 4.47 -17.92
C VAL A 68 -0.77 4.05 -16.46
N VAL A 69 -1.90 4.30 -15.82
CA VAL A 69 -2.17 3.96 -14.43
C VAL A 69 -3.36 3.01 -14.36
N GLU A 70 -3.14 1.81 -13.84
CA GLU A 70 -4.21 0.88 -13.52
C GLU A 70 -4.81 1.22 -12.16
N ILE A 71 -6.15 1.27 -12.07
CA ILE A 71 -6.90 1.59 -10.85
C ILE A 71 -7.86 0.45 -10.54
N ASP A 72 -7.92 0.08 -9.26
CA ASP A 72 -8.87 -0.92 -8.75
C ASP A 72 -9.17 -0.68 -7.27
N GLU A 73 -10.28 -1.26 -6.76
CA GLU A 73 -10.63 -1.21 -5.35
C GLU A 73 -10.57 -2.58 -4.70
N SER A 74 -10.14 -2.59 -3.46
CA SER A 74 -10.02 -3.81 -2.70
C SER A 74 -10.44 -3.66 -1.25
N LYS A 75 -10.96 -4.76 -0.66
CA LYS A 75 -11.19 -4.89 0.80
C LYS A 75 -10.10 -5.75 1.42
N PHE A 76 -9.58 -5.29 2.56
CA PHE A 76 -8.51 -5.99 3.28
C PHE A 76 -9.02 -6.92 4.36
N SER A 77 -10.21 -6.70 4.93
CA SER A 77 -10.82 -7.64 5.84
C SER A 77 -12.01 -8.34 5.18
N LYS A 78 -11.95 -9.66 5.11
CA LYS A 78 -13.09 -10.52 4.79
C LYS A 78 -13.34 -11.42 5.98
N ARG A 79 -14.62 -11.63 6.33
CA ARG A 79 -15.00 -12.67 7.27
C ARG A 79 -14.66 -14.04 6.66
N LYS A 80 -14.07 -14.90 7.45
CA LYS A 80 -13.94 -16.30 7.07
C LYS A 80 -15.35 -16.93 7.07
N TYR A 81 -15.77 -17.43 5.93
CA TYR A 81 -17.10 -18.05 5.75
C TYR A 81 -18.34 -17.16 6.06
N ASN A 82 -18.19 -15.84 5.99
CA ASN A 82 -19.26 -14.89 6.39
C ASN A 82 -19.77 -15.05 7.84
N ILE A 83 -19.05 -15.77 8.70
CA ILE A 83 -19.40 -16.00 10.11
C ILE A 83 -18.57 -15.07 10.98
N GLY A 84 -19.17 -14.55 12.08
CA GLY A 84 -18.51 -13.69 13.06
C GLY A 84 -18.92 -12.22 13.00
N ARG A 85 -18.31 -11.40 13.87
CA ARG A 85 -18.63 -9.99 14.04
C ARG A 85 -18.42 -9.21 12.72
N ASN A 86 -19.36 -8.32 12.42
CA ASN A 86 -19.29 -7.44 11.25
C ASN A 86 -18.18 -6.39 11.45
N ILE A 87 -16.98 -6.71 11.03
CA ILE A 87 -15.91 -5.72 10.97
C ILE A 87 -16.15 -4.92 9.68
N ARG A 88 -16.53 -3.65 9.83
CA ARG A 88 -16.60 -2.73 8.69
C ARG A 88 -15.18 -2.50 8.19
N SER A 89 -14.78 -3.22 7.16
CA SER A 89 -13.54 -2.95 6.45
C SER A 89 -13.75 -1.80 5.50
N PRO A 90 -12.95 -0.74 5.56
CA PRO A 90 -12.97 0.28 4.53
C PRO A 90 -12.61 -0.34 3.18
N TRP A 91 -13.09 0.28 2.12
CA TRP A 91 -12.55 0.04 0.80
C TRP A 91 -11.22 0.75 0.67
N VAL A 92 -10.33 0.19 -0.10
CA VAL A 92 -9.07 0.83 -0.46
C VAL A 92 -9.04 0.96 -1.98
N VAL A 93 -8.95 2.19 -2.45
CA VAL A 93 -8.68 2.50 -3.85
C VAL A 93 -7.18 2.52 -4.03
N GLY A 94 -6.67 1.79 -5.01
CA GLY A 94 -5.26 1.76 -5.33
C GLY A 94 -5.00 2.01 -6.80
N GLY A 95 -3.85 2.58 -7.09
CA GLY A 95 -3.37 2.75 -8.45
C GLY A 95 -1.91 2.39 -8.58
N ILE A 96 -1.53 1.93 -9.76
CA ILE A 96 -0.16 1.64 -10.14
C ILE A 96 0.15 2.25 -11.50
N ASP A 97 1.18 3.03 -11.56
CA ASP A 97 1.79 3.45 -12.83
C ASP A 97 2.62 2.27 -13.38
N ILE A 98 2.20 1.72 -14.50
CA ILE A 98 2.84 0.54 -15.09
C ILE A 98 4.23 0.82 -15.65
N LEU A 99 4.56 2.09 -15.92
CA LEU A 99 5.86 2.49 -16.45
C LEU A 99 6.91 2.65 -15.34
N THR A 100 6.54 3.30 -14.22
CA THR A 100 7.46 3.57 -13.11
C THR A 100 7.38 2.53 -11.98
N GLY A 101 6.23 1.87 -11.85
CA GLY A 101 5.91 1.00 -10.73
C GLY A 101 5.50 1.75 -9.46
N ASP A 102 5.36 3.09 -9.54
CA ASP A 102 4.86 3.89 -8.43
C ASP A 102 3.39 3.55 -8.13
N VAL A 103 3.04 3.56 -6.86
CA VAL A 103 1.71 3.18 -6.39
C VAL A 103 1.17 4.17 -5.37
N PHE A 104 -0.15 4.28 -5.32
CA PHE A 104 -0.85 4.92 -4.21
C PHE A 104 -1.94 4.01 -3.64
N PHE A 105 -2.34 4.25 -2.40
CA PHE A 105 -3.46 3.59 -1.73
C PHE A 105 -4.18 4.59 -0.85
N THR A 106 -5.49 4.69 -1.03
CA THR A 106 -6.36 5.60 -0.28
C THR A 106 -7.55 4.83 0.29
N GLU A 107 -7.74 4.93 1.60
CA GLU A 107 -8.94 4.38 2.24
C GLU A 107 -10.16 5.24 1.92
N VAL A 108 -11.27 4.59 1.57
CA VAL A 108 -12.54 5.24 1.28
C VAL A 108 -13.69 4.51 1.98
N PHE A 109 -14.67 5.28 2.45
CA PHE A 109 -15.88 4.71 3.04
C PHE A 109 -16.91 4.33 1.98
N PHE A 110 -16.98 5.08 0.91
CA PHE A 110 -17.93 4.91 -0.18
C PHE A 110 -17.19 4.80 -1.52
N ARG A 111 -17.74 3.97 -2.42
CA ARG A 111 -17.26 3.81 -3.80
C ARG A 111 -18.19 4.50 -4.79
N ASN A 112 -18.60 5.72 -4.49
CA ASN A 112 -19.40 6.53 -5.41
C ASN A 112 -18.48 7.37 -6.32
N LYS A 113 -19.04 7.86 -7.42
CA LYS A 113 -18.34 8.69 -8.42
C LYS A 113 -17.55 9.83 -7.76
N GLU A 114 -18.19 10.58 -6.86
CA GLU A 114 -17.58 11.75 -6.21
C GLU A 114 -16.33 11.40 -5.40
N THR A 115 -16.40 10.29 -4.63
CA THR A 115 -15.26 9.83 -3.82
C THR A 115 -14.12 9.35 -4.71
N LEU A 116 -14.42 8.55 -5.74
CA LEU A 116 -13.41 8.02 -6.67
C LEU A 116 -12.77 9.16 -7.48
N SER A 117 -13.56 10.09 -8.02
CA SER A 117 -13.05 11.28 -8.73
C SER A 117 -12.08 12.08 -7.85
N ARG A 118 -12.45 12.34 -6.58
CA ARG A 118 -11.57 13.05 -5.66
C ARG A 118 -10.26 12.30 -5.43
N VAL A 119 -10.32 10.99 -5.17
CA VAL A 119 -9.10 10.17 -4.97
C VAL A 119 -8.20 10.22 -6.18
N LEU A 120 -8.76 10.15 -7.39
CA LEU A 120 -7.97 10.22 -8.62
C LEU A 120 -7.33 11.61 -8.79
N LEU A 121 -8.08 12.68 -8.58
CA LEU A 121 -7.55 14.06 -8.66
C LEU A 121 -6.46 14.34 -7.62
N GLU A 122 -6.51 13.70 -6.46
CA GLU A 122 -5.50 13.85 -5.41
C GLU A 122 -4.21 13.04 -5.68
N ASN A 123 -4.31 11.90 -6.38
CA ASN A 123 -3.22 10.93 -6.48
C ASN A 123 -2.68 10.71 -7.90
N VAL A 124 -3.37 11.17 -8.95
CA VAL A 124 -2.99 10.94 -10.35
C VAL A 124 -2.79 12.27 -11.07
N GLU A 125 -1.72 12.36 -11.86
CA GLU A 125 -1.42 13.56 -12.65
C GLU A 125 -2.37 13.70 -13.84
N TYR A 126 -2.65 14.96 -14.20
CA TYR A 126 -3.44 15.31 -15.39
C TYR A 126 -2.84 14.73 -16.67
N GLY A 127 -3.69 14.32 -17.60
CA GLY A 127 -3.27 13.74 -18.89
C GLY A 127 -2.82 12.29 -18.84
N THR A 128 -2.95 11.64 -17.67
CA THR A 128 -2.68 10.20 -17.52
C THR A 128 -3.74 9.37 -18.26
N THR A 129 -3.33 8.26 -18.85
CA THR A 129 -4.24 7.20 -19.30
C THR A 129 -4.58 6.32 -18.09
N ILE A 130 -5.84 6.31 -17.69
CA ILE A 130 -6.33 5.48 -16.57
C ILE A 130 -7.02 4.23 -17.14
N ILE A 131 -6.68 3.07 -16.61
CA ILE A 131 -7.35 1.80 -16.90
C ILE A 131 -8.11 1.35 -15.65
N THR A 132 -9.42 1.07 -15.79
CA THR A 132 -10.25 0.53 -14.71
C THR A 132 -11.04 -0.68 -15.21
N ASP A 133 -11.71 -1.37 -14.27
CA ASP A 133 -12.83 -2.24 -14.63
C ASP A 133 -14.04 -1.41 -15.12
N CYS A 134 -15.10 -2.10 -15.57
CA CYS A 134 -16.34 -1.45 -16.06
C CYS A 134 -17.25 -0.95 -14.92
N TRP A 135 -16.72 -0.64 -13.73
CA TRP A 135 -17.52 -0.16 -12.61
C TRP A 135 -18.09 1.24 -12.87
N ALA A 136 -19.40 1.40 -12.63
CA ALA A 136 -20.12 2.66 -12.90
C ALA A 136 -19.60 3.87 -12.08
N GLY A 137 -18.76 3.66 -11.06
CA GLY A 137 -18.13 4.74 -10.29
C GLY A 137 -17.06 5.52 -11.06
N TYR A 138 -16.57 4.99 -12.19
CA TYR A 138 -15.52 5.59 -13.02
C TYR A 138 -16.06 6.31 -14.27
N VAL A 139 -17.32 6.71 -14.25
CA VAL A 139 -17.95 7.42 -15.38
C VAL A 139 -17.41 8.85 -15.48
N ASN A 140 -17.13 9.29 -16.73
CA ASN A 140 -16.73 10.67 -17.09
C ASN A 140 -15.35 11.09 -16.52
N LEU A 141 -14.37 10.20 -16.47
CA LEU A 141 -12.99 10.57 -16.08
C LEU A 141 -12.32 11.51 -17.09
N GLU A 142 -12.81 11.53 -18.34
CA GLU A 142 -12.37 12.45 -19.39
C GLU A 142 -12.68 13.91 -19.02
N GLU A 143 -13.80 14.18 -18.33
CA GLU A 143 -14.14 15.53 -17.84
C GLU A 143 -13.15 16.03 -16.78
N LEU A 144 -12.45 15.10 -16.09
CA LEU A 144 -11.42 15.39 -15.11
C LEU A 144 -10.02 15.53 -15.74
N GLY A 145 -9.91 15.33 -17.06
CA GLY A 145 -8.66 15.48 -17.81
C GLY A 145 -7.82 14.24 -17.89
N PHE A 146 -8.40 13.06 -17.70
CA PHE A 146 -7.76 11.77 -17.91
C PHE A 146 -8.17 11.15 -19.25
N LEU A 147 -7.34 10.29 -19.81
CA LEU A 147 -7.77 9.37 -20.87
C LEU A 147 -8.26 8.09 -20.17
N HIS A 148 -9.47 7.64 -20.45
CA HIS A 148 -10.05 6.50 -19.74
C HIS A 148 -10.25 5.30 -20.66
N LEU A 149 -9.69 4.16 -20.26
CA LEU A 149 -9.88 2.85 -20.89
C LEU A 149 -10.52 1.90 -19.87
N THR A 150 -11.43 1.07 -20.30
CA THR A 150 -12.11 0.10 -19.44
C THR A 150 -11.84 -1.33 -19.91
N VAL A 151 -11.78 -2.26 -18.97
CA VAL A 151 -11.66 -3.69 -19.24
C VAL A 151 -12.86 -4.43 -18.69
N ASN A 152 -13.55 -5.18 -19.54
CA ASN A 152 -14.64 -6.03 -19.12
C ASN A 152 -14.13 -7.42 -18.74
N HIS A 153 -13.86 -7.65 -17.46
CA HIS A 153 -13.38 -8.93 -16.94
C HIS A 153 -14.34 -10.11 -17.11
N SER A 154 -15.63 -9.86 -17.41
CA SER A 154 -16.58 -10.93 -17.71
C SER A 154 -16.39 -11.52 -19.11
N GLU A 155 -15.71 -10.78 -20.00
CA GLU A 155 -15.47 -11.19 -21.40
C GLU A 155 -14.00 -11.50 -21.65
N ASN A 156 -13.09 -10.64 -21.18
CA ASN A 156 -11.66 -10.73 -21.45
C ASN A 156 -10.80 -10.30 -20.27
N PHE A 157 -9.66 -10.96 -20.04
CA PHE A 157 -8.64 -10.49 -19.09
C PHE A 157 -7.84 -9.30 -19.61
N VAL A 158 -7.73 -9.20 -20.93
CA VAL A 158 -7.05 -8.12 -21.65
C VAL A 158 -7.99 -7.70 -22.76
N ASP A 159 -8.27 -6.42 -22.86
CA ASP A 159 -9.11 -5.90 -23.96
C ASP A 159 -8.40 -6.14 -25.30
N PRO A 160 -9.03 -6.85 -26.25
CA PRO A 160 -8.38 -7.26 -27.50
C PRO A 160 -8.09 -6.09 -28.46
N PHE A 161 -8.74 -4.95 -28.30
CA PHE A 161 -8.57 -3.78 -29.16
C PHE A 161 -7.57 -2.78 -28.61
N THR A 162 -7.62 -2.53 -27.31
CA THR A 162 -6.79 -1.52 -26.65
C THR A 162 -5.58 -2.11 -25.94
N GLY A 163 -5.56 -3.42 -25.67
CA GLY A 163 -4.56 -4.06 -24.83
C GLY A 163 -4.68 -3.72 -23.32
N ALA A 164 -5.72 -2.97 -22.95
CA ALA A 164 -5.94 -2.56 -21.57
C ALA A 164 -6.18 -3.77 -20.66
N ASN A 165 -5.61 -3.75 -19.47
CA ASN A 165 -5.79 -4.75 -18.43
C ASN A 165 -5.54 -4.13 -17.05
N THR A 166 -5.90 -4.86 -15.97
CA THR A 166 -5.70 -4.44 -14.56
C THR A 166 -4.83 -5.43 -13.80
N GLN A 167 -4.03 -6.22 -14.51
CA GLN A 167 -3.24 -7.30 -13.90
C GLN A 167 -2.15 -6.79 -12.95
N ALA A 168 -1.57 -5.62 -13.22
CA ALA A 168 -0.51 -5.07 -12.39
C ALA A 168 -1.05 -4.67 -11.02
N ILE A 169 -2.20 -3.98 -10.94
CA ILE A 169 -2.81 -3.60 -9.67
C ILE A 169 -3.37 -4.82 -8.93
N GLU A 170 -3.98 -5.78 -9.62
CA GLU A 170 -4.44 -7.03 -9.02
C GLU A 170 -3.29 -7.84 -8.39
N ASN A 171 -2.14 -7.91 -9.07
CA ASN A 171 -0.93 -8.52 -8.52
C ASN A 171 -0.46 -7.80 -7.26
N ARG A 172 -0.46 -6.45 -7.25
CA ARG A 172 -0.16 -5.66 -6.04
C ARG A 172 -1.10 -6.01 -4.90
N TRP A 173 -2.41 -6.07 -5.13
CA TRP A 173 -3.38 -6.50 -4.11
C TRP A 173 -3.07 -7.88 -3.54
N SER A 174 -2.72 -8.83 -4.39
CA SER A 174 -2.34 -10.19 -3.97
C SER A 174 -1.15 -10.18 -3.01
N ILE A 175 -0.08 -9.44 -3.37
CA ILE A 175 1.13 -9.29 -2.54
C ILE A 175 0.79 -8.63 -1.20
N TYR A 176 0.04 -7.52 -1.21
CA TYR A 176 -0.34 -6.80 0.00
C TYR A 176 -1.20 -7.62 0.94
N LYS A 177 -2.25 -8.26 0.41
CA LYS A 177 -3.14 -9.10 1.21
C LYS A 177 -2.40 -10.29 1.83
N ARG A 178 -1.42 -10.85 1.14
CA ARG A 178 -0.57 -11.91 1.70
C ARG A 178 0.27 -11.40 2.88
N LYS A 179 0.94 -10.26 2.73
CA LYS A 179 1.73 -9.63 3.80
C LYS A 179 0.86 -9.21 4.98
N PHE A 180 -0.30 -8.63 4.71
CA PHE A 180 -1.27 -8.24 5.72
C PHE A 180 -1.75 -9.42 6.57
N ARG A 181 -2.06 -10.55 5.94
CA ARG A 181 -2.48 -11.77 6.64
C ARG A 181 -1.36 -12.37 7.50
N SER A 182 -0.11 -12.33 7.03
CA SER A 182 1.03 -12.88 7.76
C SER A 182 1.35 -12.13 9.07
N ARG A 183 0.85 -10.92 9.22
CA ARG A 183 1.09 -10.06 10.40
C ARG A 183 -0.05 -10.08 11.42
N TYR A 184 -1.10 -10.85 11.19
CA TYR A 184 -2.28 -10.92 12.08
C TYR A 184 -2.88 -9.55 12.42
N ILE A 185 -2.88 -8.63 11.46
CA ILE A 185 -3.39 -7.26 11.65
C ILE A 185 -4.89 -7.34 11.90
N THR A 186 -5.31 -6.88 13.06
CA THR A 186 -6.70 -6.93 13.52
C THR A 186 -7.37 -5.57 13.55
N CYS A 187 -6.59 -4.48 13.45
CA CYS A 187 -7.06 -3.12 13.58
C CYS A 187 -6.93 -2.34 12.27
N ASN A 188 -8.07 -1.81 11.78
CA ASN A 188 -8.09 -0.99 10.56
C ASN A 188 -7.31 0.34 10.72
N SER A 189 -7.16 0.86 11.93
CA SER A 189 -6.42 2.09 12.18
C SER A 189 -4.91 1.98 11.87
N GLU A 190 -4.38 0.78 11.72
CA GLU A 190 -2.98 0.54 11.37
C GLU A 190 -2.75 0.41 9.85
N LEU A 191 -3.83 0.31 9.08
CA LEU A 191 -3.75 0.07 7.64
C LEU A 191 -2.93 1.12 6.88
N PRO A 192 -3.05 2.45 7.17
CA PRO A 192 -2.23 3.47 6.52
C PRO A 192 -0.72 3.28 6.73
N TYR A 193 -0.31 2.84 7.92
CA TYR A 193 1.11 2.60 8.22
C TYR A 193 1.67 1.42 7.42
N TYR A 194 0.86 0.37 7.23
CA TYR A 194 1.28 -0.79 6.42
C TYR A 194 1.34 -0.48 4.94
N PHE A 195 0.43 0.33 4.42
CA PHE A 195 0.54 0.82 3.04
C PHE A 195 1.79 1.68 2.86
N ALA A 196 2.03 2.59 3.78
CA ALA A 196 3.22 3.43 3.74
C ALA A 196 4.52 2.62 3.84
N GLU A 197 4.58 1.63 4.72
CA GLU A 197 5.70 0.70 4.79
C GLU A 197 5.93 0.01 3.45
N PHE A 198 4.87 -0.46 2.84
CA PHE A 198 5.00 -1.15 1.57
C PHE A 198 5.49 -0.23 0.46
N ILE A 199 4.88 0.97 0.31
CA ILE A 199 5.32 1.97 -0.66
C ILE A 199 6.78 2.35 -0.39
N PHE A 200 7.15 2.57 0.87
CA PHE A 200 8.50 2.88 1.31
C PHE A 200 9.50 1.80 0.84
N LYS A 201 9.24 0.54 1.14
CA LYS A 201 10.13 -0.57 0.75
C LYS A 201 10.17 -0.78 -0.76
N SER A 202 9.06 -0.59 -1.46
CA SER A 202 9.01 -0.66 -2.93
C SER A 202 9.85 0.45 -3.57
N LYS A 203 9.80 1.66 -2.99
CA LYS A 203 10.51 2.84 -3.49
C LYS A 203 12.01 2.78 -3.21
N PHE A 204 12.41 2.43 -2.00
CA PHE A 204 13.81 2.47 -1.58
C PHE A 204 14.54 1.15 -1.73
N LYS A 205 13.83 0.04 -1.86
CA LYS A 205 14.41 -1.30 -2.08
C LYS A 205 15.58 -1.57 -1.11
N GLU A 206 16.75 -1.83 -1.65
CA GLU A 206 17.98 -2.11 -0.89
C GLU A 206 18.43 -0.93 -0.01
N ASN A 207 18.06 0.30 -0.35
CA ASN A 207 18.38 1.50 0.43
C ASN A 207 17.41 1.75 1.60
N SER A 208 16.45 0.87 1.85
CA SER A 208 15.42 1.04 2.90
C SER A 208 16.05 1.21 4.28
N PHE A 209 17.09 0.44 4.60
CA PHE A 209 17.81 0.53 5.87
C PHE A 209 18.45 1.92 6.04
N GLU A 210 19.18 2.38 5.05
CA GLU A 210 19.82 3.71 5.07
C GLU A 210 18.80 4.83 5.24
N GLN A 211 17.65 4.75 4.56
CA GLN A 211 16.60 5.75 4.66
C GLN A 211 15.95 5.79 6.05
N ILE A 212 15.76 4.66 6.70
CA ILE A 212 15.31 4.62 8.10
C ILE A 212 16.36 5.26 9.00
N MET A 213 17.64 4.87 8.85
CA MET A 213 18.75 5.38 9.67
C MET A 213 18.92 6.89 9.57
N ARG A 214 18.88 7.46 8.36
CA ARG A 214 18.97 8.91 8.12
C ARG A 214 17.82 9.72 8.77
N ASN A 215 16.70 9.06 9.07
CA ASN A 215 15.53 9.70 9.66
C ASN A 215 15.28 9.27 11.12
N LEU A 216 16.20 8.54 11.76
CA LEU A 216 16.07 8.11 13.15
C LEU A 216 15.98 9.28 14.15
N ASN A 217 16.69 10.37 13.90
CA ASN A 217 16.70 11.55 14.79
C ASN A 217 15.40 12.35 14.76
N LYS A 218 14.40 11.93 13.99
CA LYS A 218 13.06 12.51 13.91
C LYS A 218 12.03 11.69 14.70
N PHE A 219 12.49 10.86 15.63
CA PHE A 219 11.65 10.01 16.48
C PHE A 219 11.14 10.72 17.77
N GLU A 220 10.96 12.01 17.75
CA GLU A 220 10.27 12.72 18.82
C GLU A 220 8.76 12.75 18.64
#